data_3a35bb8e23bcbfc1cf8f02b98d6e3bb9
#
_entry.id   3a35bb8e23bcbfc1cf8f02b98d6e3bb9
#
_cell.length_a   1.000
_cell.length_b   1.000
_cell.length_c   1.000
_cell.angle_alpha   90.00
_cell.angle_beta   90.00
_cell.angle_gamma   90.00
#
_symmetry.space_group_name_H-M   'P 1'
#
loop_
_entity.id
_entity.type
_entity.pdbx_description
1 polymer ?
#
loop_
_entity_poly.entity_id
_entity_poly.type
_entity_poly.pdbx_seq_one_letter_code
_entity_poly.pdbx_strand_id
1 'polypeptide(L)'
;MAFLHYKNVRVVGVAAAVPEMVINNLTQESNFSEDYAPEDFVKTTGVIERPVTDTLCTSDLCYEAAEKLIADLGWAKEEIEALVFVSQTPDFVLPATSCILQDRLALPKECYATDCSLGCSGWVYGLSQVMGLLCTGEIKKALLCVGDAKGRVYGPKDPLFGAAGTVTAVEYKEGEEGCQFYFGTDGSGYDAIITPDGGSRNPVTLDSFEQEEIDGKSYNRLMTRMKGMDVFSFGITMAPKAVKKLAEHFEFNYLDYDYYVFHQANMKMNNMIVKKLKIEEEKAPSCMAHYGNTSSASIPLTIVTQLHGQLDGHKKFICCGFGVGLSWGAVAFDTQDLVVPEVLRIKEL
;
A
#
# COMPACT_ATOMS: atom_id res chain seq x y z
N MET A 1 11.87 17.77 -11.45
CA MET A 1 11.82 16.57 -10.60
C MET A 1 10.90 16.88 -9.42
N ALA A 2 10.05 15.97 -9.03
CA ALA A 2 9.04 16.22 -8.01
C ALA A 2 9.60 15.89 -6.61
N PHE A 3 10.23 16.86 -5.99
CA PHE A 3 10.63 16.83 -4.59
C PHE A 3 9.69 17.71 -3.77
N LEU A 4 9.24 17.23 -2.62
CA LEU A 4 8.36 17.95 -1.71
C LEU A 4 8.92 17.85 -0.29
N HIS A 5 8.78 18.93 0.48
CA HIS A 5 9.10 18.95 1.90
C HIS A 5 7.94 19.63 2.64
N TYR A 6 7.21 18.86 3.41
CA TYR A 6 6.12 19.35 4.23
C TYR A 6 6.57 19.43 5.68
N LYS A 7 6.61 20.65 6.22
CA LYS A 7 6.94 20.94 7.63
C LYS A 7 5.68 21.04 8.48
N ASN A 8 5.85 20.99 9.79
CA ASN A 8 4.78 21.10 10.78
C ASN A 8 3.71 19.99 10.67
N VAL A 9 4.10 18.83 10.17
CA VAL A 9 3.23 17.65 10.05
C VAL A 9 3.98 16.42 10.51
N ARG A 10 3.26 15.47 11.12
CA ARG A 10 3.84 14.19 11.54
C ARG A 10 2.87 13.03 11.40
N VAL A 11 3.40 11.84 11.22
CA VAL A 11 2.67 10.57 11.35
C VAL A 11 2.60 10.21 12.83
N VAL A 12 1.41 9.97 13.36
CA VAL A 12 1.20 9.67 14.79
C VAL A 12 0.70 8.26 15.05
N GLY A 13 0.20 7.58 14.02
CA GLY A 13 -0.24 6.20 14.17
C GLY A 13 -0.47 5.50 12.84
N VAL A 14 -0.37 4.18 12.87
CA VAL A 14 -0.65 3.30 11.72
C VAL A 14 -1.37 2.05 12.20
N ALA A 15 -2.53 1.74 11.62
CA ALA A 15 -3.29 0.53 11.91
C ALA A 15 -3.57 -0.26 10.63
N ALA A 16 -3.84 -1.55 10.77
CA ALA A 16 -4.15 -2.42 9.66
C ALA A 16 -5.22 -3.45 10.03
N ALA A 17 -6.06 -3.78 9.05
CA ALA A 17 -6.98 -4.89 9.11
C ALA A 17 -6.82 -5.77 7.87
N VAL A 18 -6.95 -7.08 8.09
CA VAL A 18 -6.87 -8.10 7.04
C VAL A 18 -8.03 -9.08 7.19
N PRO A 19 -8.48 -9.73 6.13
CA PRO A 19 -9.44 -10.83 6.25
C PRO A 19 -8.95 -11.95 7.18
N GLU A 20 -9.86 -12.58 7.90
CA GLU A 20 -9.55 -13.76 8.73
C GLU A 20 -9.24 -15.00 7.86
N MET A 21 -9.85 -15.09 6.67
CA MET A 21 -9.62 -16.19 5.73
C MET A 21 -8.21 -16.10 5.14
N VAL A 22 -7.45 -17.20 5.24
CA VAL A 22 -6.06 -17.30 4.76
C VAL A 22 -5.95 -18.46 3.79
N ILE A 23 -5.29 -18.23 2.66
CA ILE A 23 -4.86 -19.27 1.72
C ILE A 23 -3.38 -19.55 1.93
N ASN A 24 -3.03 -20.82 2.16
CA ASN A 24 -1.65 -21.28 2.20
C ASN A 24 -1.27 -21.85 0.83
N ASN A 25 -0.27 -21.27 0.18
CA ASN A 25 0.13 -21.62 -1.18
C ASN A 25 0.80 -22.99 -1.30
N LEU A 26 1.26 -23.59 -0.19
CA LEU A 26 1.88 -24.92 -0.18
C LEU A 26 0.88 -26.07 0.02
N THR A 27 -0.29 -25.79 0.63
CA THR A 27 -1.22 -26.85 1.07
C THR A 27 -2.59 -26.78 0.42
N GLN A 28 -2.96 -25.64 -0.16
CA GLN A 28 -4.23 -25.48 -0.87
C GLN A 28 -3.97 -25.46 -2.36
N GLU A 29 -4.89 -26.03 -3.14
CA GLU A 29 -4.86 -25.92 -4.60
C GLU A 29 -4.93 -24.45 -4.98
N SER A 30 -3.77 -23.87 -5.21
CA SER A 30 -3.60 -22.54 -5.76
C SER A 30 -3.64 -22.67 -7.28
N ASN A 31 -4.04 -21.59 -7.95
CA ASN A 31 -4.05 -21.51 -9.42
C ASN A 31 -2.62 -21.44 -9.99
N PHE A 32 -1.85 -22.49 -9.74
CA PHE A 32 -0.58 -22.70 -10.41
C PHE A 32 -0.82 -23.41 -11.74
N SER A 33 -0.04 -23.09 -12.76
CA SER A 33 0.01 -23.91 -13.97
C SER A 33 0.52 -25.31 -13.61
N GLU A 34 0.11 -26.34 -14.34
CA GLU A 34 0.54 -27.75 -14.09
C GLU A 34 2.07 -27.91 -14.05
N ASP A 35 2.79 -27.03 -14.73
CA ASP A 35 4.25 -27.03 -14.83
C ASP A 35 4.97 -26.21 -13.74
N TYR A 36 4.24 -25.56 -12.80
CA TYR A 36 4.84 -24.66 -11.81
C TYR A 36 4.53 -25.10 -10.39
N ALA A 37 5.51 -25.72 -9.74
CA ALA A 37 5.35 -26.22 -8.38
C ALA A 37 5.14 -25.10 -7.35
N PRO A 38 4.24 -25.27 -6.38
CA PRO A 38 4.02 -24.32 -5.30
C PRO A 38 5.29 -23.92 -4.56
N GLU A 39 6.21 -24.86 -4.35
CA GLU A 39 7.50 -24.65 -3.68
C GLU A 39 8.39 -23.67 -4.46
N ASP A 40 8.41 -23.75 -5.80
CA ASP A 40 9.19 -22.84 -6.65
C ASP A 40 8.59 -21.43 -6.62
N PHE A 41 7.27 -21.33 -6.55
CA PHE A 41 6.57 -20.06 -6.36
C PHE A 41 6.96 -19.42 -5.02
N VAL A 42 6.86 -20.16 -3.92
CA VAL A 42 7.22 -19.68 -2.58
C VAL A 42 8.70 -19.27 -2.53
N LYS A 43 9.59 -20.08 -3.11
CA LYS A 43 11.03 -19.78 -3.19
C LYS A 43 11.33 -18.48 -3.94
N THR A 44 10.56 -18.17 -4.97
CA THR A 44 10.75 -16.97 -5.82
C THR A 44 10.11 -15.74 -5.23
N THR A 45 8.87 -15.86 -4.74
CA THR A 45 8.06 -14.74 -4.26
C THR A 45 8.19 -14.49 -2.77
N GLY A 46 8.46 -15.55 -1.99
CA GLY A 46 8.44 -15.53 -0.53
C GLY A 46 7.04 -15.69 0.08
N VAL A 47 5.97 -15.83 -0.73
CA VAL A 47 4.59 -15.87 -0.24
C VAL A 47 4.20 -17.31 0.14
N ILE A 48 4.19 -17.58 1.43
CA ILE A 48 3.75 -18.87 1.99
C ILE A 48 2.23 -18.87 2.14
N GLU A 49 1.69 -17.82 2.74
CA GLU A 49 0.26 -17.66 2.96
C GLU A 49 -0.17 -16.21 2.76
N ARG A 50 -1.44 -15.98 2.57
CA ARG A 50 -1.99 -14.65 2.33
C ARG A 50 -3.44 -14.55 2.76
N PRO A 51 -3.86 -13.44 3.40
CA PRO A 51 -5.26 -13.16 3.68
C PRO A 51 -6.00 -12.88 2.37
N VAL A 52 -7.19 -13.44 2.26
CA VAL A 52 -8.07 -13.28 1.10
C VAL A 52 -9.51 -13.06 1.55
N THR A 53 -10.34 -12.50 0.70
CA THR A 53 -11.76 -12.30 0.99
C THR A 53 -12.61 -12.63 -0.23
N ASP A 54 -13.86 -13.01 0.00
CA ASP A 54 -14.90 -13.15 -1.02
C ASP A 54 -15.97 -12.06 -0.89
N THR A 55 -16.13 -11.47 0.29
CA THR A 55 -17.22 -10.52 0.57
C THR A 55 -16.76 -9.13 0.99
N LEU A 56 -15.64 -9.00 1.69
CA LEU A 56 -15.14 -7.72 2.21
C LEU A 56 -14.63 -6.82 1.09
N CYS A 57 -15.00 -5.54 1.17
CA CYS A 57 -14.41 -4.48 0.37
C CYS A 57 -13.18 -3.87 1.07
N THR A 58 -12.38 -3.13 0.33
CA THR A 58 -11.24 -2.40 0.91
C THR A 58 -11.68 -1.42 2.00
N SER A 59 -12.82 -0.77 1.80
CA SER A 59 -13.40 0.15 2.77
C SER A 59 -13.79 -0.50 4.09
N ASP A 60 -14.22 -1.78 4.08
CA ASP A 60 -14.56 -2.51 5.30
C ASP A 60 -13.33 -2.69 6.18
N LEU A 61 -12.22 -3.11 5.57
CA LEU A 61 -10.94 -3.26 6.26
C LEU A 61 -10.38 -1.92 6.75
N CYS A 62 -10.46 -0.87 5.93
CA CYS A 62 -10.04 0.47 6.33
C CYS A 62 -10.91 1.03 7.46
N TYR A 63 -12.22 0.76 7.45
CA TYR A 63 -13.14 1.18 8.50
C TYR A 63 -12.73 0.60 9.87
N GLU A 64 -12.51 -0.71 9.95
CA GLU A 64 -12.11 -1.38 11.19
C GLU A 64 -10.75 -0.89 11.70
N ALA A 65 -9.78 -0.72 10.78
CA ALA A 65 -8.47 -0.17 11.12
C ALA A 65 -8.56 1.28 11.61
N ALA A 66 -9.46 2.10 11.02
CA ALA A 66 -9.67 3.49 11.42
C ALA A 66 -10.31 3.60 12.81
N GLU A 67 -11.37 2.83 13.07
CA GLU A 67 -12.05 2.82 14.40
C GLU A 67 -11.04 2.46 15.51
N LYS A 68 -10.23 1.42 15.26
CA LYS A 68 -9.19 1.02 16.23
C LYS A 68 -8.16 2.12 16.44
N LEU A 69 -7.64 2.72 15.38
CA LEU A 69 -6.60 3.74 15.45
C LEU A 69 -7.10 5.02 16.14
N ILE A 70 -8.30 5.48 15.79
CA ILE A 70 -8.95 6.65 16.40
C ILE A 70 -9.08 6.45 17.91
N ALA A 71 -9.55 5.25 18.33
CA ALA A 71 -9.71 4.92 19.73
C ALA A 71 -8.36 4.89 20.47
N ASP A 72 -7.31 4.28 19.90
CA ASP A 72 -5.99 4.17 20.53
C ASP A 72 -5.27 5.53 20.63
N LEU A 73 -5.50 6.42 19.66
CA LEU A 73 -5.00 7.79 19.69
C LEU A 73 -5.80 8.70 20.64
N GLY A 74 -6.99 8.24 21.09
CA GLY A 74 -7.91 9.07 21.86
C GLY A 74 -8.44 10.29 21.10
N TRP A 75 -8.51 10.21 19.77
CA TRP A 75 -9.03 11.29 18.94
C TRP A 75 -10.55 11.35 19.00
N ALA A 76 -11.10 12.55 19.08
CA ALA A 76 -12.51 12.77 18.84
C ALA A 76 -12.75 12.78 17.31
N LYS A 77 -13.80 12.10 16.87
CA LYS A 77 -14.12 12.00 15.43
C LYS A 77 -14.41 13.36 14.80
N GLU A 78 -14.95 14.28 15.59
CA GLU A 78 -15.25 15.66 15.24
C GLU A 78 -14.01 16.51 14.93
N GLU A 79 -12.83 16.04 15.35
CA GLU A 79 -11.55 16.72 15.10
C GLU A 79 -10.85 16.24 13.82
N ILE A 80 -11.41 15.21 13.15
CA ILE A 80 -10.84 14.67 11.92
C ILE A 80 -11.42 15.42 10.74
N GLU A 81 -10.59 16.25 10.13
CA GLU A 81 -10.99 17.27 9.13
C GLU A 81 -10.69 16.83 7.69
N ALA A 82 -9.88 15.77 7.50
CA ALA A 82 -9.62 15.21 6.17
C ALA A 82 -9.51 13.68 6.18
N LEU A 83 -9.99 13.06 5.10
CA LEU A 83 -9.88 11.64 4.80
C LEU A 83 -9.50 11.46 3.34
N VAL A 84 -8.37 10.79 3.09
CA VAL A 84 -7.95 10.41 1.73
C VAL A 84 -7.99 8.88 1.64
N PHE A 85 -8.70 8.37 0.64
CA PHE A 85 -8.77 6.93 0.35
C PHE A 85 -7.95 6.62 -0.89
N VAL A 86 -7.02 5.67 -0.79
CA VAL A 86 -6.15 5.25 -1.90
C VAL A 86 -6.35 3.77 -2.18
N SER A 87 -6.89 3.46 -3.35
CA SER A 87 -7.15 2.08 -3.76
C SER A 87 -7.29 1.95 -5.27
N GLN A 88 -7.06 0.75 -5.79
CA GLN A 88 -7.47 0.33 -7.15
C GLN A 88 -8.71 -0.56 -7.12
N THR A 89 -9.27 -0.80 -5.94
CA THR A 89 -10.50 -1.57 -5.72
C THR A 89 -11.52 -0.76 -4.92
N PRO A 90 -12.03 0.37 -5.49
CA PRO A 90 -13.07 1.16 -4.84
C PRO A 90 -14.36 0.36 -4.69
N ASP A 91 -15.22 0.72 -3.74
CA ASP A 91 -16.51 0.04 -3.51
C ASP A 91 -17.42 0.13 -4.74
N PHE A 92 -17.42 1.30 -5.36
CA PHE A 92 -18.24 1.60 -6.55
C PHE A 92 -17.44 2.44 -7.54
N VAL A 93 -17.85 2.45 -8.80
CA VAL A 93 -17.37 3.42 -9.79
C VAL A 93 -17.77 4.84 -9.39
N LEU A 94 -18.97 5.00 -8.81
CA LEU A 94 -19.56 6.20 -8.24
C LEU A 94 -20.50 5.78 -7.09
N PRO A 95 -20.51 6.47 -5.94
CA PRO A 95 -19.68 7.62 -5.54
C PRO A 95 -18.25 7.23 -5.17
N ALA A 96 -17.42 8.24 -4.80
CA ALA A 96 -16.12 8.01 -4.20
C ALA A 96 -16.24 7.24 -2.87
N THR A 97 -15.36 6.27 -2.63
CA THR A 97 -15.36 5.43 -1.41
C THR A 97 -15.08 6.25 -0.15
N SER A 98 -14.28 7.30 -0.25
CA SER A 98 -14.01 8.24 0.86
C SER A 98 -15.27 8.91 1.40
N CYS A 99 -16.26 9.20 0.54
CA CYS A 99 -17.56 9.74 0.98
C CYS A 99 -18.34 8.72 1.83
N ILE A 100 -18.26 7.43 1.46
CA ILE A 100 -18.89 6.35 2.20
C ILE A 100 -18.19 6.14 3.55
N LEU A 101 -16.85 6.16 3.55
CA LEU A 101 -16.06 6.04 4.77
C LEU A 101 -16.28 7.22 5.73
N GLN A 102 -16.43 8.45 5.20
CA GLN A 102 -16.72 9.63 6.03
C GLN A 102 -18.02 9.43 6.83
N ASP A 103 -19.09 8.95 6.19
CA ASP A 103 -20.37 8.70 6.85
C ASP A 103 -20.29 7.51 7.82
N ARG A 104 -19.70 6.39 7.39
CA ARG A 104 -19.53 5.18 8.23
C ARG A 104 -18.74 5.46 9.50
N LEU A 105 -17.67 6.26 9.39
CA LEU A 105 -16.84 6.69 10.53
C LEU A 105 -17.49 7.80 11.37
N ALA A 106 -18.65 8.30 10.94
CA ALA A 106 -19.35 9.44 11.56
C ALA A 106 -18.46 10.69 11.70
N LEU A 107 -17.62 10.97 10.69
CA LEU A 107 -16.81 12.19 10.64
C LEU A 107 -17.69 13.39 10.28
N PRO A 108 -17.27 14.62 10.60
CA PRO A 108 -18.01 15.85 10.24
C PRO A 108 -18.35 15.90 8.75
N LYS A 109 -19.50 16.50 8.42
CA LYS A 109 -19.88 16.72 7.01
C LYS A 109 -18.98 17.71 6.29
N GLU A 110 -18.31 18.57 7.04
CA GLU A 110 -17.30 19.51 6.56
C GLU A 110 -15.93 18.86 6.37
N CYS A 111 -15.79 17.56 6.64
CA CYS A 111 -14.55 16.82 6.41
C CYS A 111 -14.23 16.77 4.90
N TYR A 112 -13.00 17.11 4.55
CA TYR A 112 -12.48 16.93 3.19
C TYR A 112 -12.30 15.44 2.91
N ALA A 113 -13.06 14.87 1.97
CA ALA A 113 -12.98 13.47 1.61
C ALA A 113 -12.70 13.30 0.11
N THR A 114 -11.68 12.51 -0.26
CA THR A 114 -11.33 12.26 -1.67
C THR A 114 -10.69 10.90 -1.88
N ASP A 115 -10.86 10.36 -3.10
CA ASP A 115 -10.20 9.12 -3.55
C ASP A 115 -8.99 9.41 -4.43
N CYS A 116 -7.99 8.53 -4.35
CA CYS A 116 -6.86 8.50 -5.26
C CYS A 116 -6.69 7.08 -5.82
N SER A 117 -6.75 6.95 -7.15
CA SER A 117 -6.61 5.67 -7.84
C SER A 117 -5.13 5.35 -8.08
N LEU A 118 -4.46 4.76 -7.09
CA LEU A 118 -3.09 4.26 -7.18
C LEU A 118 -2.95 2.90 -6.48
N GLY A 119 -2.04 2.07 -6.99
CA GLY A 119 -1.68 0.78 -6.38
C GLY A 119 -0.39 0.87 -5.56
N CYS A 120 0.61 0.11 -5.95
CA CYS A 120 1.86 -0.17 -5.22
C CYS A 120 2.62 1.05 -4.66
N SER A 121 2.56 2.21 -5.29
CA SER A 121 3.14 3.48 -4.80
C SER A 121 2.15 4.32 -3.98
N GLY A 122 0.90 3.87 -3.90
CA GLY A 122 -0.25 4.65 -3.45
C GLY A 122 -0.12 5.21 -2.03
N TRP A 123 0.44 4.45 -1.08
CA TRP A 123 0.63 4.96 0.28
C TRP A 123 1.53 6.20 0.32
N VAL A 124 2.65 6.20 -0.42
CA VAL A 124 3.58 7.35 -0.42
C VAL A 124 2.95 8.57 -1.08
N TYR A 125 2.22 8.36 -2.20
CA TYR A 125 1.48 9.44 -2.86
C TYR A 125 0.34 9.98 -1.99
N GLY A 126 -0.45 9.11 -1.39
CA GLY A 126 -1.54 9.49 -0.49
C GLY A 126 -1.03 10.23 0.75
N LEU A 127 0.08 9.76 1.32
CA LEU A 127 0.72 10.43 2.47
C LEU A 127 1.12 11.87 2.12
N SER A 128 1.69 12.08 0.92
CA SER A 128 2.05 13.43 0.47
C SER A 128 0.82 14.33 0.25
N GLN A 129 -0.31 13.77 -0.22
CA GLN A 129 -1.55 14.53 -0.38
C GLN A 129 -2.11 14.99 0.98
N VAL A 130 -2.18 14.05 1.94
CA VAL A 130 -2.64 14.37 3.31
C VAL A 130 -1.73 15.41 3.95
N MET A 131 -0.41 15.23 3.90
CA MET A 131 0.54 16.20 4.47
C MET A 131 0.48 17.56 3.79
N GLY A 132 0.23 17.59 2.48
CA GLY A 132 0.01 18.82 1.73
C GLY A 132 -1.23 19.61 2.18
N LEU A 133 -2.29 18.92 2.61
CA LEU A 133 -3.47 19.54 3.21
C LEU A 133 -3.17 20.12 4.60
N LEU A 134 -2.44 19.36 5.44
CA LEU A 134 -2.17 19.76 6.83
C LEU A 134 -1.09 20.83 6.96
N CYS A 135 -0.07 20.85 6.07
CA CYS A 135 1.06 21.79 6.20
C CYS A 135 0.65 23.28 6.14
N THR A 136 -0.56 23.58 5.67
CA THR A 136 -1.13 24.94 5.71
C THR A 136 -1.47 25.38 7.13
N GLY A 137 -1.66 24.45 8.05
CA GLY A 137 -2.09 24.70 9.41
C GLY A 137 -3.59 24.95 9.60
N GLU A 138 -4.38 24.87 8.53
CA GLU A 138 -5.85 24.99 8.62
C GLU A 138 -6.50 23.65 9.01
N ILE A 139 -6.04 22.55 8.42
CA ILE A 139 -6.44 21.18 8.77
C ILE A 139 -5.46 20.63 9.80
N LYS A 140 -5.96 20.11 10.92
CA LYS A 140 -5.14 19.65 12.05
C LYS A 140 -4.99 18.14 12.13
N LYS A 141 -6.03 17.37 11.80
CA LYS A 141 -6.04 15.91 11.88
C LYS A 141 -6.62 15.30 10.61
N ALA A 142 -5.94 14.29 10.11
CA ALA A 142 -6.39 13.59 8.91
C ALA A 142 -6.10 12.09 8.98
N LEU A 143 -6.91 11.34 8.24
CA LEU A 143 -6.74 9.91 8.01
C LEU A 143 -6.37 9.64 6.55
N LEU A 144 -5.36 8.81 6.35
CA LEU A 144 -5.02 8.21 5.07
C LEU A 144 -5.43 6.74 5.11
N CYS A 145 -6.50 6.38 4.44
CA CYS A 145 -7.00 5.02 4.28
C CYS A 145 -6.43 4.42 2.99
N VAL A 146 -5.72 3.29 3.09
CA VAL A 146 -5.04 2.71 1.92
C VAL A 146 -5.20 1.20 1.91
N GLY A 147 -5.56 0.64 0.76
CA GLY A 147 -5.70 -0.80 0.65
C GLY A 147 -6.16 -1.29 -0.71
N ASP A 148 -6.13 -2.61 -0.87
CA ASP A 148 -6.72 -3.33 -1.99
C ASP A 148 -7.24 -4.69 -1.50
N ALA A 149 -8.55 -4.92 -1.64
CA ALA A 149 -9.22 -6.19 -1.38
C ALA A 149 -9.70 -6.78 -2.70
N LYS A 150 -8.89 -7.66 -3.31
CA LYS A 150 -9.17 -8.26 -4.64
C LYS A 150 -9.99 -9.56 -4.56
N GLY A 151 -10.87 -9.69 -3.57
CA GLY A 151 -11.65 -10.91 -3.36
C GLY A 151 -12.69 -11.19 -4.43
N ARG A 152 -13.27 -10.15 -5.03
CA ARG A 152 -14.35 -10.25 -6.02
C ARG A 152 -13.87 -10.08 -7.47
N VAL A 153 -12.72 -10.67 -7.81
CA VAL A 153 -12.18 -10.60 -9.17
C VAL A 153 -12.82 -11.62 -10.10
N TYR A 154 -12.89 -11.28 -11.38
CA TYR A 154 -13.43 -12.11 -12.46
C TYR A 154 -12.48 -13.24 -12.88
N GLY A 155 -12.05 -14.06 -11.93
CA GLY A 155 -11.14 -15.17 -12.21
C GLY A 155 -10.50 -15.75 -10.96
N PRO A 156 -9.62 -16.74 -11.13
CA PRO A 156 -8.93 -17.36 -10.02
C PRO A 156 -8.06 -16.36 -9.25
N LYS A 157 -8.01 -16.53 -7.92
CA LYS A 157 -7.19 -15.68 -7.03
C LYS A 157 -5.71 -15.91 -7.34
N ASP A 158 -5.00 -14.87 -7.77
CA ASP A 158 -3.55 -14.93 -8.01
C ASP A 158 -2.81 -15.24 -6.69
N PRO A 159 -1.93 -16.27 -6.67
CA PRO A 159 -1.24 -16.69 -5.45
C PRO A 159 -0.27 -15.65 -4.86
N LEU A 160 0.05 -14.58 -5.60
CA LEU A 160 0.90 -13.50 -5.12
C LEU A 160 0.18 -12.50 -4.21
N PHE A 161 -1.10 -12.18 -4.51
CA PHE A 161 -1.78 -11.06 -3.90
C PHE A 161 -2.59 -11.44 -2.65
N GLY A 162 -2.39 -10.67 -1.57
CA GLY A 162 -3.22 -10.67 -0.38
C GLY A 162 -4.14 -9.44 -0.32
N ALA A 163 -5.12 -9.47 0.58
CA ALA A 163 -6.05 -8.38 0.84
C ALA A 163 -5.70 -7.69 2.17
N ALA A 164 -5.71 -6.36 2.19
CA ALA A 164 -5.54 -5.56 3.39
C ALA A 164 -6.16 -4.17 3.24
N GLY A 165 -6.61 -3.60 4.35
CA GLY A 165 -6.92 -2.20 4.52
C GLY A 165 -6.07 -1.62 5.66
N THR A 166 -5.54 -0.43 5.47
CA THR A 166 -4.68 0.23 6.45
C THR A 166 -5.08 1.68 6.61
N VAL A 167 -4.80 2.24 7.79
CA VAL A 167 -5.04 3.65 8.08
C VAL A 167 -3.80 4.25 8.71
N THR A 168 -3.38 5.39 8.19
CA THR A 168 -2.31 6.22 8.75
C THR A 168 -2.90 7.52 9.27
N ALA A 169 -2.70 7.81 10.54
CA ALA A 169 -3.11 9.06 11.18
C ALA A 169 -1.99 10.09 11.08
N VAL A 170 -2.35 11.28 10.59
CA VAL A 170 -1.42 12.41 10.40
C VAL A 170 -1.98 13.62 11.11
N GLU A 171 -1.13 14.37 11.82
CA GLU A 171 -1.53 15.61 12.47
C GLU A 171 -0.60 16.78 12.12
N TYR A 172 -1.15 17.98 12.17
CA TYR A 172 -0.39 19.21 12.18
C TYR A 172 0.23 19.43 13.56
N LYS A 173 1.51 19.71 13.59
CA LYS A 173 2.21 20.12 14.82
C LYS A 173 3.31 21.10 14.48
N GLU A 174 3.16 22.33 14.95
CA GLU A 174 4.15 23.39 14.73
C GLU A 174 5.53 22.98 15.28
N GLY A 175 6.57 23.26 14.50
CA GLY A 175 7.96 22.97 14.86
C GLY A 175 8.46 21.59 14.46
N GLU A 176 7.62 20.71 13.91
CA GLU A 176 8.08 19.43 13.35
C GLU A 176 8.83 19.65 12.04
N GLU A 177 9.95 18.94 11.85
CA GLU A 177 10.72 18.95 10.59
C GLU A 177 9.91 18.36 9.43
N GLY A 178 8.97 17.47 9.72
CA GLY A 178 8.00 16.92 8.79
C GLY A 178 8.56 15.83 7.89
N CYS A 179 8.14 15.81 6.63
CA CYS A 179 8.42 14.71 5.73
C CYS A 179 8.96 15.19 4.38
N GLN A 180 9.97 14.48 3.89
CA GLN A 180 10.66 14.76 2.63
C GLN A 180 10.30 13.69 1.61
N PHE A 181 9.88 14.09 0.40
CA PHE A 181 9.41 13.18 -0.64
C PHE A 181 10.16 13.36 -1.96
N TYR A 182 10.26 12.26 -2.71
CA TYR A 182 10.65 12.24 -4.11
C TYR A 182 9.71 11.35 -4.90
N PHE A 183 9.21 11.84 -6.03
CA PHE A 183 8.28 11.13 -6.89
C PHE A 183 8.75 11.05 -8.34
N GLY A 184 8.20 10.07 -9.06
CA GLY A 184 8.32 9.97 -10.48
C GLY A 184 7.29 9.04 -11.10
N THR A 185 7.05 9.25 -12.39
CA THR A 185 6.08 8.50 -13.20
C THR A 185 6.67 8.24 -14.58
N ASP A 186 6.46 7.04 -15.11
CA ASP A 186 6.79 6.67 -16.49
C ASP A 186 5.58 6.00 -17.14
N GLY A 187 4.75 6.80 -17.76
CA GLY A 187 3.56 6.34 -18.48
C GLY A 187 3.83 5.55 -19.75
N SER A 188 5.09 5.50 -20.24
CA SER A 188 5.43 4.64 -21.38
C SER A 188 5.31 3.14 -21.05
N GLY A 189 5.39 2.78 -19.76
CA GLY A 189 5.19 1.43 -19.23
C GLY A 189 3.77 1.15 -18.73
N TYR A 190 2.74 1.89 -19.16
CA TYR A 190 1.38 1.78 -18.64
C TYR A 190 0.78 0.37 -18.75
N ASP A 191 1.20 -0.41 -19.72
CA ASP A 191 0.73 -1.77 -20.00
C ASP A 191 1.56 -2.88 -19.32
N ALA A 192 2.59 -2.49 -18.55
CA ALA A 192 3.37 -3.47 -17.78
C ALA A 192 2.56 -4.13 -16.65
N ILE A 193 1.59 -3.40 -16.09
CA ILE A 193 0.55 -3.92 -15.18
C ILE A 193 -0.76 -3.27 -15.59
N ILE A 194 -1.70 -4.05 -16.11
CA ILE A 194 -2.94 -3.53 -16.67
C ILE A 194 -4.13 -4.48 -16.46
N THR A 195 -5.30 -3.93 -16.19
CA THR A 195 -6.59 -4.59 -16.43
C THR A 195 -7.17 -4.02 -17.71
N PRO A 196 -7.22 -4.79 -18.81
CA PRO A 196 -7.51 -4.25 -20.14
C PRO A 196 -8.89 -3.61 -20.29
N ASP A 197 -9.91 -4.21 -19.68
CA ASP A 197 -11.30 -3.80 -19.80
C ASP A 197 -11.89 -3.38 -18.43
N GLY A 198 -13.07 -2.74 -18.46
CA GLY A 198 -13.77 -2.23 -17.26
C GLY A 198 -13.64 -0.72 -17.05
N GLY A 199 -12.73 -0.05 -17.76
CA GLY A 199 -12.62 1.41 -17.78
C GLY A 199 -13.37 2.04 -18.97
N SER A 200 -13.41 3.37 -18.99
CA SER A 200 -14.09 4.13 -20.06
C SER A 200 -13.46 3.95 -21.45
N ARG A 201 -12.17 3.61 -21.52
CA ARG A 201 -11.49 3.36 -22.82
C ARG A 201 -11.93 2.05 -23.43
N ASN A 202 -12.06 1.01 -22.62
CA ASN A 202 -12.54 -0.30 -23.00
C ASN A 202 -13.63 -0.70 -22.00
N PRO A 203 -14.90 -0.38 -22.25
CA PRO A 203 -15.99 -0.79 -21.36
C PRO A 203 -16.18 -2.30 -21.38
N VAL A 204 -16.82 -2.84 -20.36
CA VAL A 204 -17.15 -4.28 -20.29
C VAL A 204 -18.09 -4.67 -21.41
N THR A 205 -17.77 -5.73 -22.14
CA THR A 205 -18.59 -6.38 -23.18
C THR A 205 -18.66 -7.87 -22.89
N LEU A 206 -19.42 -8.62 -23.69
CA LEU A 206 -19.45 -10.09 -23.59
C LEU A 206 -18.07 -10.70 -23.89
N ASP A 207 -17.34 -10.13 -24.84
CA ASP A 207 -15.99 -10.59 -25.21
C ASP A 207 -14.97 -10.38 -24.05
N SER A 208 -15.26 -9.49 -23.09
CA SER A 208 -14.39 -9.28 -21.93
C SER A 208 -14.28 -10.51 -21.02
N PHE A 209 -15.22 -11.46 -21.12
CA PHE A 209 -15.24 -12.72 -20.36
C PHE A 209 -14.60 -13.89 -21.11
N GLU A 210 -14.24 -13.72 -22.38
CA GLU A 210 -13.56 -14.76 -23.14
C GLU A 210 -12.17 -15.05 -22.55
N GLN A 211 -11.84 -16.36 -22.47
CA GLN A 211 -10.56 -16.79 -21.92
C GLN A 211 -9.47 -16.76 -23.01
N GLU A 212 -8.33 -16.19 -22.67
CA GLU A 212 -7.13 -16.16 -23.50
C GLU A 212 -5.98 -16.84 -22.75
N GLU A 213 -5.23 -17.69 -23.44
CA GLU A 213 -4.00 -18.29 -22.91
C GLU A 213 -2.82 -17.32 -23.09
N ILE A 214 -2.19 -16.91 -22.00
CA ILE A 214 -1.00 -16.04 -22.00
C ILE A 214 0.05 -16.66 -21.06
N ASP A 215 1.19 -17.05 -21.61
CA ASP A 215 2.31 -17.66 -20.86
C ASP A 215 1.87 -18.87 -20.01
N GLY A 216 1.00 -19.74 -20.56
CA GLY A 216 0.49 -20.93 -19.90
C GLY A 216 -0.54 -20.68 -18.78
N LYS A 217 -1.08 -19.48 -18.70
CA LYS A 217 -2.15 -19.11 -17.76
C LYS A 217 -3.38 -18.61 -18.50
N SER A 218 -4.55 -18.97 -18.01
CA SER A 218 -5.81 -18.51 -18.55
C SER A 218 -6.21 -17.17 -17.95
N TYR A 219 -6.44 -16.17 -18.80
CA TYR A 219 -6.88 -14.83 -18.45
C TYR A 219 -8.13 -14.44 -19.23
N ASN A 220 -8.98 -13.63 -18.63
CA ASN A 220 -9.92 -12.80 -19.37
C ASN A 220 -9.51 -11.33 -19.30
N ARG A 221 -10.19 -10.45 -20.03
CA ARG A 221 -9.81 -9.05 -20.15
C ARG A 221 -10.18 -8.20 -18.92
N LEU A 222 -10.91 -8.75 -17.95
CA LEU A 222 -11.24 -8.13 -16.66
C LEU A 222 -10.23 -8.48 -15.57
N MET A 223 -9.29 -9.38 -15.85
CA MET A 223 -8.21 -9.75 -14.92
C MET A 223 -6.99 -8.87 -15.13
N THR A 224 -6.30 -8.55 -14.04
CA THR A 224 -5.02 -7.83 -14.10
C THR A 224 -3.95 -8.72 -14.72
N ARG A 225 -3.26 -8.20 -15.72
CA ARG A 225 -2.11 -8.83 -16.39
C ARG A 225 -0.83 -8.11 -16.02
N MET A 226 0.28 -8.84 -15.91
CA MET A 226 1.57 -8.27 -15.51
C MET A 226 2.70 -8.85 -16.38
N LYS A 227 3.49 -7.97 -16.99
CA LYS A 227 4.76 -8.31 -17.65
C LYS A 227 5.85 -8.44 -16.57
N GLY A 228 5.97 -9.64 -15.99
CA GLY A 228 6.75 -9.86 -14.78
C GLY A 228 8.22 -9.40 -14.85
N MET A 229 8.91 -9.63 -16.00
CA MET A 229 10.31 -9.21 -16.18
C MET A 229 10.48 -7.70 -16.26
N ASP A 230 9.54 -6.99 -16.90
CA ASP A 230 9.57 -5.53 -17.01
C ASP A 230 9.37 -4.89 -15.62
N VAL A 231 8.37 -5.37 -14.88
CA VAL A 231 8.08 -4.93 -13.51
C VAL A 231 9.24 -5.24 -12.57
N PHE A 232 9.86 -6.42 -12.70
CA PHE A 232 11.02 -6.79 -11.90
C PHE A 232 12.21 -5.86 -12.15
N SER A 233 12.56 -5.65 -13.43
CA SER A 233 13.67 -4.78 -13.84
C SER A 233 13.44 -3.33 -13.40
N PHE A 234 12.21 -2.85 -13.53
CA PHE A 234 11.79 -1.54 -13.04
C PHE A 234 11.99 -1.42 -11.52
N GLY A 235 11.43 -2.33 -10.73
CA GLY A 235 11.47 -2.26 -9.26
C GLY A 235 12.89 -2.27 -8.71
N ILE A 236 13.74 -3.22 -9.14
CA ILE A 236 15.15 -3.31 -8.67
C ILE A 236 16.03 -2.15 -9.13
N THR A 237 15.56 -1.34 -10.08
CA THR A 237 16.29 -0.17 -10.59
C THR A 237 15.79 1.12 -9.97
N MET A 238 14.45 1.31 -9.96
CA MET A 238 13.88 2.59 -9.57
C MET A 238 13.78 2.77 -8.06
N ALA A 239 13.51 1.72 -7.26
CA ALA A 239 13.43 1.87 -5.81
C ALA A 239 14.77 2.32 -5.18
N PRO A 240 15.93 1.69 -5.48
CA PRO A 240 17.21 2.18 -4.97
C PRO A 240 17.56 3.58 -5.50
N LYS A 241 17.21 3.89 -6.75
CA LYS A 241 17.45 5.22 -7.33
C LYS A 241 16.61 6.29 -6.65
N ALA A 242 15.36 5.97 -6.27
CA ALA A 242 14.47 6.89 -5.59
C ALA A 242 15.01 7.26 -4.20
N VAL A 243 15.42 6.27 -3.40
CA VAL A 243 16.04 6.51 -2.08
C VAL A 243 17.29 7.37 -2.18
N LYS A 244 18.21 7.05 -3.12
CA LYS A 244 19.44 7.82 -3.31
C LYS A 244 19.18 9.26 -3.76
N LYS A 245 18.22 9.47 -4.69
CA LYS A 245 17.86 10.82 -5.13
C LYS A 245 17.19 11.65 -4.05
N LEU A 246 16.36 11.01 -3.21
CA LEU A 246 15.76 11.66 -2.04
C LEU A 246 16.88 12.17 -1.10
N ALA A 247 17.80 11.29 -0.74
CA ALA A 247 18.91 11.60 0.16
C ALA A 247 19.85 12.67 -0.41
N GLU A 248 20.19 12.58 -1.70
CA GLU A 248 21.04 13.55 -2.40
C GLU A 248 20.39 14.95 -2.42
N HIS A 249 19.09 15.04 -2.72
CA HIS A 249 18.41 16.33 -2.82
C HIS A 249 18.26 17.04 -1.48
N PHE A 250 17.98 16.31 -0.41
CA PHE A 250 17.78 16.85 0.94
C PHE A 250 19.03 16.76 1.82
N GLU A 251 20.17 16.38 1.24
CA GLU A 251 21.50 16.38 1.85
C GLU A 251 21.59 15.57 3.17
N PHE A 252 20.97 14.38 3.20
CA PHE A 252 21.09 13.47 4.33
C PHE A 252 21.72 12.12 3.95
N ASN A 253 22.33 11.45 4.94
CA ASN A 253 22.81 10.09 4.74
C ASN A 253 21.67 9.08 4.96
N TYR A 254 21.22 8.43 3.88
CA TYR A 254 20.13 7.45 3.98
C TYR A 254 20.51 6.21 4.81
N LEU A 255 21.77 5.97 5.15
CA LEU A 255 22.18 4.85 6.02
C LEU A 255 21.98 5.12 7.52
N ASP A 256 21.66 6.36 7.90
CA ASP A 256 21.46 6.78 9.30
C ASP A 256 20.02 6.61 9.79
N TYR A 257 19.22 5.81 9.08
CA TYR A 257 17.84 5.53 9.38
C TYR A 257 17.67 4.20 10.11
N ASP A 258 16.61 4.10 10.93
CA ASP A 258 16.32 2.91 11.72
C ASP A 258 15.62 1.84 10.90
N TYR A 259 14.64 2.25 10.02
CA TYR A 259 13.83 1.33 9.25
C TYR A 259 13.68 1.76 7.78
N TYR A 260 13.71 0.75 6.90
CA TYR A 260 13.50 0.91 5.46
C TYR A 260 12.34 0.01 5.04
N VAL A 261 11.19 0.60 4.71
CA VAL A 261 10.02 -0.17 4.35
C VAL A 261 9.70 0.01 2.86
N PHE A 262 9.94 -1.05 2.11
CA PHE A 262 9.67 -1.09 0.67
C PHE A 262 8.30 -1.71 0.39
N HIS A 263 7.67 -1.29 -0.71
CA HIS A 263 6.55 -2.04 -1.26
C HIS A 263 6.89 -3.52 -1.35
N GLN A 264 5.99 -4.39 -0.87
CA GLN A 264 6.17 -5.84 -0.84
C GLN A 264 5.78 -6.46 -2.19
N ALA A 265 6.62 -6.27 -3.21
CA ALA A 265 6.37 -6.77 -4.56
C ALA A 265 6.59 -8.29 -4.68
N ASN A 266 7.78 -8.75 -4.31
CA ASN A 266 8.18 -10.12 -4.03
C ASN A 266 9.52 -10.14 -3.29
N MET A 267 9.81 -11.20 -2.57
CA MET A 267 11.00 -11.32 -1.70
C MET A 267 12.31 -11.15 -2.47
N LYS A 268 12.42 -11.77 -3.64
CA LYS A 268 13.64 -11.69 -4.47
C LYS A 268 13.95 -10.26 -4.89
N MET A 269 12.92 -9.49 -5.26
CA MET A 269 13.07 -8.08 -5.63
C MET A 269 13.49 -7.25 -4.43
N ASN A 270 12.83 -7.41 -3.27
CA ASN A 270 13.12 -6.66 -2.05
C ASN A 270 14.55 -6.92 -1.56
N ASN A 271 14.99 -8.18 -1.54
CA ASN A 271 16.37 -8.53 -1.18
C ASN A 271 17.40 -7.88 -2.10
N MET A 272 17.11 -7.80 -3.40
CA MET A 272 18.00 -7.11 -4.36
C MET A 272 18.04 -5.60 -4.13
N ILE A 273 16.91 -4.96 -3.75
CA ILE A 273 16.86 -3.54 -3.41
C ILE A 273 17.71 -3.25 -2.17
N VAL A 274 17.52 -4.03 -1.09
CA VAL A 274 18.27 -3.93 0.17
C VAL A 274 19.77 -4.07 -0.09
N LYS A 275 20.17 -5.11 -0.84
CA LYS A 275 21.57 -5.33 -1.22
C LYS A 275 22.17 -4.17 -2.04
N LYS A 276 21.44 -3.62 -3.01
CA LYS A 276 21.89 -2.47 -3.83
C LYS A 276 22.06 -1.18 -3.02
N LEU A 277 21.27 -1.01 -1.97
CA LEU A 277 21.34 0.12 -1.05
C LEU A 277 22.38 -0.11 0.07
N LYS A 278 22.88 -1.34 0.22
CA LYS A 278 23.79 -1.76 1.31
C LYS A 278 23.17 -1.51 2.70
N ILE A 279 21.87 -1.73 2.82
CA ILE A 279 21.13 -1.64 4.08
C ILE A 279 21.28 -2.98 4.80
N GLU A 280 21.37 -2.94 6.13
CA GLU A 280 21.31 -4.11 7.01
C GLU A 280 19.93 -4.76 6.90
N GLU A 281 19.88 -6.10 6.72
CA GLU A 281 18.61 -6.81 6.47
C GLU A 281 17.60 -6.64 7.61
N GLU A 282 18.08 -6.55 8.84
CA GLU A 282 17.29 -6.36 10.06
C GLU A 282 16.54 -5.01 10.07
N LYS A 283 17.06 -4.02 9.34
CA LYS A 283 16.43 -2.69 9.20
C LYS A 283 15.39 -2.63 8.06
N ALA A 284 15.28 -3.70 7.26
CA ALA A 284 14.37 -3.74 6.12
C ALA A 284 13.32 -4.87 6.29
N PRO A 285 12.35 -4.70 7.21
CA PRO A 285 11.36 -5.72 7.52
C PRO A 285 10.49 -6.08 6.32
N SER A 286 10.00 -7.32 6.30
CA SER A 286 9.11 -7.84 5.27
C SER A 286 7.97 -8.66 5.86
N CYS A 287 6.74 -8.38 5.45
CA CYS A 287 5.55 -9.14 5.80
C CYS A 287 5.11 -10.13 4.70
N MET A 288 5.90 -10.27 3.64
CA MET A 288 5.58 -11.02 2.42
C MET A 288 5.16 -12.47 2.70
N ALA A 289 5.84 -13.15 3.63
CA ALA A 289 5.62 -14.58 3.88
C ALA A 289 4.18 -14.91 4.31
N HIS A 290 3.55 -14.02 5.08
CA HIS A 290 2.25 -14.25 5.70
C HIS A 290 1.11 -13.36 5.16
N TYR A 291 1.45 -12.37 4.32
CA TYR A 291 0.44 -11.43 3.81
C TYR A 291 0.47 -11.30 2.29
N GLY A 292 1.52 -11.79 1.62
CA GLY A 292 1.69 -11.62 0.18
C GLY A 292 1.85 -10.15 -0.23
N ASN A 293 1.60 -9.87 -1.49
CA ASN A 293 1.59 -8.52 -2.03
C ASN A 293 0.20 -7.89 -1.81
N THR A 294 0.09 -6.99 -0.86
CA THR A 294 -1.15 -6.25 -0.55
C THR A 294 -1.21 -4.89 -1.24
N SER A 295 -0.52 -4.75 -2.39
CA SER A 295 -0.55 -3.55 -3.23
C SER A 295 -0.21 -2.27 -2.45
N SER A 296 -1.13 -1.29 -2.44
CA SER A 296 -0.97 0.00 -1.76
C SER A 296 -0.82 -0.11 -0.24
N ALA A 297 -1.42 -1.12 0.39
CA ALA A 297 -1.35 -1.35 1.84
C ALA A 297 0.00 -1.93 2.31
N SER A 298 0.85 -2.41 1.40
CA SER A 298 2.02 -3.23 1.76
C SER A 298 3.04 -2.54 2.69
N ILE A 299 3.27 -1.25 2.52
CA ILE A 299 4.17 -0.47 3.39
C ILE A 299 3.58 -0.34 4.80
N PRO A 300 2.39 0.25 5.00
CA PRO A 300 1.81 0.40 6.33
C PRO A 300 1.51 -0.94 7.01
N LEU A 301 1.11 -1.97 6.27
CA LEU A 301 0.92 -3.32 6.82
C LEU A 301 2.25 -3.90 7.34
N THR A 302 3.36 -3.68 6.64
CA THR A 302 4.68 -4.10 7.13
C THR A 302 5.04 -3.39 8.42
N ILE A 303 4.79 -2.08 8.53
CA ILE A 303 5.00 -1.33 9.78
C ILE A 303 4.19 -1.96 10.92
N VAL A 304 2.89 -2.21 10.70
CA VAL A 304 2.01 -2.78 11.73
C VAL A 304 2.43 -4.19 12.14
N THR A 305 2.74 -5.06 11.19
CA THR A 305 2.94 -6.48 11.48
C THR A 305 4.36 -6.84 11.90
N GLN A 306 5.36 -6.07 11.48
CA GLN A 306 6.77 -6.38 11.74
C GLN A 306 7.41 -5.48 12.80
N LEU A 307 6.84 -4.29 13.04
CA LEU A 307 7.43 -3.31 13.95
C LEU A 307 6.54 -3.00 15.18
N HIS A 308 5.38 -3.67 15.32
CA HIS A 308 4.54 -3.58 16.51
C HIS A 308 5.36 -3.80 17.80
N GLY A 309 5.21 -2.90 18.79
CA GLY A 309 5.94 -2.95 20.05
C GLY A 309 7.41 -2.52 19.99
N GLN A 310 7.89 -2.01 18.84
CA GLN A 310 9.29 -1.58 18.65
C GLN A 310 9.45 -0.08 18.35
N LEU A 311 8.33 0.67 18.33
CA LEU A 311 8.28 2.04 17.83
C LEU A 311 8.13 3.10 18.93
N ASP A 312 8.51 2.75 20.17
CA ASP A 312 8.64 3.71 21.26
C ASP A 312 9.84 4.63 21.04
N GLY A 313 9.70 5.87 21.46
CA GLY A 313 10.72 6.91 21.30
C GLY A 313 10.84 7.39 19.85
N HIS A 314 11.96 8.04 19.57
CA HIS A 314 12.26 8.59 18.24
C HIS A 314 12.73 7.51 17.29
N LYS A 315 12.14 7.44 16.09
CA LYS A 315 12.48 6.51 15.01
C LYS A 315 12.51 7.20 13.66
N LYS A 316 13.47 6.84 12.82
CA LYS A 316 13.65 7.36 11.47
C LYS A 316 13.28 6.33 10.41
N PHE A 317 12.43 6.72 9.48
CA PHE A 317 11.94 5.87 8.41
C PHE A 317 12.33 6.37 7.02
N ILE A 318 12.73 5.45 6.14
CA ILE A 318 12.65 5.64 4.70
C ILE A 318 11.66 4.61 4.15
N CYS A 319 10.60 5.08 3.49
CA CYS A 319 9.65 4.20 2.82
C CYS A 319 9.68 4.45 1.31
N CYS A 320 9.53 3.38 0.50
CA CYS A 320 9.51 3.50 -0.95
C CYS A 320 8.47 2.56 -1.58
N GLY A 321 7.48 3.17 -2.23
CA GLY A 321 6.47 2.50 -3.04
C GLY A 321 6.80 2.61 -4.53
N PHE A 322 6.58 1.53 -5.30
CA PHE A 322 6.84 1.50 -6.74
C PHE A 322 6.01 0.38 -7.40
N GLY A 323 5.58 0.60 -8.64
CA GLY A 323 4.81 -0.40 -9.39
C GLY A 323 3.95 0.20 -10.50
N VAL A 324 2.68 -0.22 -10.50
CA VAL A 324 1.72 0.16 -11.54
C VAL A 324 1.69 1.66 -11.83
N GLY A 325 1.66 1.99 -13.21
CA GLY A 325 1.65 3.36 -13.68
C GLY A 325 2.51 3.53 -14.96
N LEU A 326 3.80 3.21 -15.00
CA LEU A 326 4.65 2.93 -13.84
C LEU A 326 4.85 4.17 -12.98
N SER A 327 4.89 3.98 -11.67
CA SER A 327 5.06 5.08 -10.73
C SER A 327 5.93 4.67 -9.54
N TRP A 328 6.60 5.65 -8.92
CA TRP A 328 7.38 5.43 -7.70
C TRP A 328 7.34 6.66 -6.81
N GLY A 329 7.47 6.43 -5.51
CA GLY A 329 7.61 7.48 -4.51
C GLY A 329 8.48 6.98 -3.38
N ALA A 330 9.38 7.85 -2.89
CA ALA A 330 10.15 7.63 -1.67
C ALA A 330 9.85 8.76 -0.68
N VAL A 331 9.79 8.43 0.60
CA VAL A 331 9.59 9.38 1.69
C VAL A 331 10.56 9.09 2.82
N ALA A 332 11.12 10.16 3.41
CA ALA A 332 11.89 10.13 4.64
C ALA A 332 11.16 10.97 5.70
N PHE A 333 10.98 10.40 6.89
CA PHE A 333 10.30 11.05 8.00
C PHE A 333 10.73 10.45 9.34
N ASP A 334 10.53 11.21 10.40
CA ASP A 334 10.77 10.79 11.76
C ASP A 334 9.43 10.59 12.49
N THR A 335 9.42 9.73 13.50
CA THR A 335 8.28 9.52 14.39
C THR A 335 8.72 9.62 15.84
N GLN A 336 7.76 9.95 16.71
CA GLN A 336 7.92 9.93 18.16
C GLN A 336 6.76 9.16 18.77
N ASP A 337 7.06 8.03 19.44
CA ASP A 337 6.07 7.16 20.10
C ASP A 337 4.90 6.81 19.17
N LEU A 338 5.20 6.21 18.01
CA LEU A 338 4.22 5.91 16.97
C LEU A 338 3.20 4.86 17.47
N VAL A 339 1.92 5.21 17.46
CA VAL A 339 0.83 4.31 17.87
C VAL A 339 0.61 3.25 16.78
N VAL A 340 0.87 2.00 17.11
CA VAL A 340 0.73 0.87 16.17
C VAL A 340 0.04 -0.29 16.91
N PRO A 341 -1.31 -0.41 16.81
CA PRO A 341 -2.03 -1.56 17.36
C PRO A 341 -1.68 -2.86 16.63
N GLU A 342 -2.02 -3.99 17.25
CA GLU A 342 -1.98 -5.28 16.57
C GLU A 342 -2.88 -5.29 15.32
N VAL A 343 -2.47 -6.05 14.31
CA VAL A 343 -3.26 -6.22 13.09
C VAL A 343 -4.62 -6.88 13.41
N LEU A 344 -5.70 -6.27 12.91
CA LEU A 344 -7.04 -6.82 13.07
C LEU A 344 -7.33 -7.91 12.02
N ARG A 345 -8.04 -8.97 12.44
CA ARG A 345 -8.55 -10.01 11.53
C ARG A 345 -10.05 -9.93 11.46
N ILE A 346 -10.55 -9.67 10.25
CA ILE A 346 -11.96 -9.38 10.01
C ILE A 346 -12.63 -10.59 9.37
N LYS A 347 -13.76 -11.01 9.94
CA LYS A 347 -14.58 -12.11 9.42
C LYS A 347 -15.29 -11.68 8.15
N GLU A 348 -15.51 -12.62 7.26
CA GLU A 348 -16.38 -12.43 6.09
C GLU A 348 -17.80 -11.98 6.53
N LEU A 349 -18.43 -11.13 5.71
CA LEU A 349 -19.77 -10.60 5.94
C LEU A 349 -20.86 -11.62 5.60
#